data_40718da35c256e823c39700c91bdb882
#
_entry.id   40718da35c256e823c39700c91bdb882
#
_cell.length_a   1.000
_cell.length_b   1.000
_cell.length_c   1.000
_cell.angle_alpha   90.00
_cell.angle_beta   90.00
_cell.angle_gamma   90.00
#
_symmetry.space_group_name_H-M   'P 1'
#
loop_
_entity.id
_entity.type
_entity.pdbx_description
1 polymer ?
#
loop_
_entity_poly.entity_id
_entity_poly.type
_entity_poly.pdbx_seq_one_letter_code
_entity_poly.pdbx_strand_id
1 'polypeptide(L)'
;MPSLIILVWVLALTVGCASPPPELTPVSTATVPALPTRTVTPLPPTVTPEPLAARVNGQPILLAEFEAELQRCEAAQVFTDCAARVLQSLVEQVVVEQAAVNAGLKVAEETLEAEVARVRETLGVEGFAAWLAANLYTEASFREAVRRDLLRAQMIAQVRQTVGDDAEQVRARLILVAEEATARELLAQLQAGADFATLAAQSSLDLSSRAAGGDLGWFPRGWLTLPEVEQAAFALEAGQLSEVLTTELGFAIVRTEEREAVHALSPEAAEALRQKAYTDWLQAKLAQAEIEMFVNP
;
A
#
# COMPACT_ATOMS: atom_id res chain seq x y z
N MET A 1 8.66 -2.10 -14.87
CA MET A 1 9.41 -3.11 -14.07
C MET A 1 8.75 -3.15 -12.71
N PRO A 2 8.05 -4.20 -12.33
CA PRO A 2 7.47 -4.28 -10.99
C PRO A 2 8.58 -4.62 -10.01
N SER A 3 9.02 -3.64 -9.24
CA SER A 3 10.02 -3.80 -8.18
C SER A 3 9.37 -4.43 -6.96
N LEU A 4 9.65 -5.60 -6.77
CA LEU A 4 10.06 -6.38 -5.64
C LEU A 4 9.98 -5.68 -4.26
N ILE A 5 8.83 -5.83 -3.61
CA ILE A 5 8.66 -5.43 -2.20
C ILE A 5 9.42 -6.40 -1.25
N ILE A 6 9.83 -7.57 -1.72
CA ILE A 6 10.59 -8.55 -0.92
C ILE A 6 12.06 -8.13 -0.65
N LEU A 7 12.60 -7.13 -1.35
CA LEU A 7 14.05 -6.84 -1.33
C LEU A 7 14.51 -5.74 -0.37
N VAL A 8 13.65 -5.15 0.45
CA VAL A 8 14.02 -4.00 1.31
C VAL A 8 14.68 -4.40 2.64
N TRP A 9 14.77 -5.70 2.96
CA TRP A 9 15.28 -6.14 4.26
C TRP A 9 16.57 -6.95 4.20
N VAL A 10 17.54 -6.57 3.37
CA VAL A 10 18.91 -7.07 3.50
C VAL A 10 19.73 -6.03 4.28
N LEU A 11 19.70 -6.09 5.60
CA LEU A 11 20.68 -5.42 6.45
C LEU A 11 21.44 -6.45 7.29
N ALA A 12 22.75 -6.33 7.25
CA ALA A 12 23.80 -7.13 7.80
C ALA A 12 23.54 -7.68 9.21
N LEU A 13 23.66 -9.01 9.36
CA LEU A 13 23.88 -9.66 10.65
C LEU A 13 25.36 -10.06 10.76
N THR A 14 26.04 -9.47 11.73
CA THR A 14 27.35 -9.88 12.21
C THR A 14 27.23 -11.22 12.93
N VAL A 15 28.05 -12.15 12.49
CA VAL A 15 28.17 -13.52 13.05
C VAL A 15 28.76 -13.46 14.45
N GLY A 16 27.97 -13.88 15.43
CA GLY A 16 28.41 -14.21 16.79
C GLY A 16 28.54 -15.74 16.94
N CYS A 17 29.73 -16.24 17.14
CA CYS A 17 29.99 -17.65 17.43
C CYS A 17 29.41 -18.07 18.76
N ALA A 18 28.56 -19.11 18.77
CA ALA A 18 28.15 -19.81 19.99
C ALA A 18 28.55 -21.27 19.88
N SER A 19 29.20 -21.77 20.94
CA SER A 19 29.75 -23.12 21.12
C SER A 19 28.64 -24.16 21.33
N PRO A 20 28.88 -25.45 20.97
CA PRO A 20 27.88 -26.54 21.08
C PRO A 20 27.71 -27.05 22.52
N PRO A 21 26.49 -27.53 22.89
CA PRO A 21 26.23 -28.14 24.19
C PRO A 21 26.75 -29.61 24.29
N PRO A 22 26.97 -30.11 25.51
CA PRO A 22 27.58 -31.44 25.72
C PRO A 22 26.62 -32.62 25.50
N GLU A 23 27.20 -33.74 25.00
CA GLU A 23 26.58 -35.03 24.77
C GLU A 23 26.12 -35.71 26.08
N LEU A 24 24.89 -36.23 26.07
CA LEU A 24 24.35 -37.07 27.15
C LEU A 24 24.47 -38.54 26.78
N THR A 25 25.14 -39.34 27.65
CA THR A 25 25.29 -40.78 27.54
C THR A 25 23.99 -41.54 27.85
N PRO A 26 23.72 -42.71 27.18
CA PRO A 26 22.49 -43.46 27.40
C PRO A 26 22.54 -44.32 28.67
N VAL A 27 21.46 -44.28 29.46
CA VAL A 27 21.21 -45.13 30.62
C VAL A 27 20.49 -46.40 30.19
N SER A 28 21.03 -47.55 30.60
CA SER A 28 20.50 -48.88 30.35
C SER A 28 19.18 -49.13 31.09
N THR A 29 18.12 -49.53 30.39
CA THR A 29 16.81 -49.85 30.94
C THR A 29 16.61 -51.31 31.18
N ALA A 30 16.24 -51.66 32.41
CA ALA A 30 15.86 -53.03 32.83
C ALA A 30 14.44 -53.39 32.33
N THR A 31 14.30 -54.64 31.85
CA THR A 31 13.06 -55.18 31.29
C THR A 31 12.08 -55.59 32.40
N VAL A 32 10.86 -55.05 32.39
CA VAL A 32 9.74 -55.45 33.25
C VAL A 32 8.73 -56.24 32.41
N PRO A 33 8.16 -57.37 32.89
CA PRO A 33 7.23 -58.20 32.10
C PRO A 33 5.86 -57.54 31.96
N ALA A 34 5.29 -57.65 30.77
CA ALA A 34 4.05 -57.01 30.34
C ALA A 34 2.80 -57.67 30.93
N LEU A 35 1.90 -56.87 31.52
CA LEU A 35 0.49 -57.22 31.76
C LEU A 35 -0.33 -57.10 30.45
N PRO A 36 -1.41 -57.89 30.28
CA PRO A 36 -2.24 -57.82 29.06
C PRO A 36 -2.96 -56.47 28.92
N THR A 37 -2.57 -55.77 27.89
CA THR A 37 -3.13 -54.45 27.55
C THR A 37 -4.51 -54.61 26.95
N ARG A 38 -5.52 -54.02 27.58
CA ARG A 38 -6.81 -53.75 26.93
C ARG A 38 -6.53 -52.80 25.77
N THR A 39 -6.89 -53.23 24.56
CA THR A 39 -6.84 -52.39 23.36
C THR A 39 -7.83 -51.23 23.50
N VAL A 40 -7.35 -50.12 23.96
CA VAL A 40 -8.13 -48.84 23.90
C VAL A 40 -7.97 -48.32 22.47
N THR A 41 -9.04 -48.36 21.71
CA THR A 41 -9.09 -47.67 20.41
C THR A 41 -8.70 -46.19 20.64
N PRO A 42 -7.60 -45.69 20.04
CA PRO A 42 -7.22 -44.32 20.21
C PRO A 42 -8.35 -43.43 19.64
N LEU A 43 -8.87 -42.53 20.46
CA LEU A 43 -9.69 -41.43 19.96
C LEU A 43 -8.87 -40.71 18.89
N PRO A 44 -9.50 -40.28 17.78
CA PRO A 44 -8.84 -39.43 16.81
C PRO A 44 -8.25 -38.21 17.54
N PRO A 45 -7.04 -37.76 17.20
CA PRO A 45 -6.45 -36.61 17.85
C PRO A 45 -7.42 -35.42 17.69
N THR A 46 -7.82 -34.83 18.82
CA THR A 46 -8.58 -33.59 18.83
C THR A 46 -7.63 -32.52 18.32
N VAL A 47 -7.79 -32.12 17.06
CA VAL A 47 -7.03 -31.00 16.47
C VAL A 47 -7.45 -29.76 17.23
N THR A 48 -6.61 -29.26 18.12
CA THR A 48 -6.82 -27.95 18.73
C THR A 48 -6.79 -26.91 17.61
N PRO A 49 -7.82 -26.07 17.46
CA PRO A 49 -7.80 -25.02 16.44
C PRO A 49 -6.55 -24.13 16.66
N GLU A 50 -5.85 -23.82 15.59
CA GLU A 50 -4.72 -22.89 15.66
C GLU A 50 -5.23 -21.51 16.12
N PRO A 51 -4.49 -20.84 17.03
CA PRO A 51 -4.86 -19.49 17.49
C PRO A 51 -4.86 -18.50 16.32
N LEU A 52 -5.83 -17.60 16.32
CA LEU A 52 -6.02 -16.59 15.27
C LEU A 52 -5.62 -15.21 15.76
N ALA A 53 -5.02 -14.41 14.88
CA ALA A 53 -4.84 -12.98 15.06
C ALA A 53 -6.06 -12.20 14.54
N ALA A 54 -6.60 -12.61 13.39
CA ALA A 54 -7.80 -12.03 12.80
C ALA A 54 -8.51 -13.03 11.89
N ARG A 55 -9.70 -12.66 11.40
CA ARG A 55 -10.40 -13.35 10.32
C ARG A 55 -10.96 -12.31 9.36
N VAL A 56 -10.83 -12.53 8.05
CA VAL A 56 -11.29 -11.63 7.00
C VAL A 56 -12.19 -12.39 6.05
N ASN A 57 -13.47 -12.05 6.00
CA ASN A 57 -14.49 -12.77 5.20
C ASN A 57 -14.45 -14.29 5.43
N GLY A 58 -14.27 -14.71 6.67
CA GLY A 58 -14.13 -16.13 7.04
C GLY A 58 -12.73 -16.73 6.88
N GLN A 59 -11.79 -16.11 6.15
CA GLN A 59 -10.42 -16.57 5.99
C GLN A 59 -9.59 -16.24 7.24
N PRO A 60 -8.94 -17.22 7.88
CA PRO A 60 -8.15 -16.99 9.09
C PRO A 60 -6.80 -16.35 8.77
N ILE A 61 -6.36 -15.43 9.64
CA ILE A 61 -4.97 -14.98 9.79
C ILE A 61 -4.47 -15.62 11.09
N LEU A 62 -3.46 -16.47 10.99
CA LEU A 62 -2.94 -17.21 12.14
C LEU A 62 -2.16 -16.28 13.07
N LEU A 63 -2.26 -16.55 14.38
CA LEU A 63 -1.47 -15.81 15.38
C LEU A 63 0.04 -15.97 15.13
N ALA A 64 0.48 -17.17 14.76
CA ALA A 64 1.88 -17.42 14.42
C ALA A 64 2.38 -16.60 13.22
N GLU A 65 1.54 -16.36 12.20
CA GLU A 65 1.86 -15.51 11.07
C GLU A 65 2.01 -14.03 11.52
N PHE A 66 1.08 -13.56 12.34
CA PHE A 66 1.13 -12.22 12.89
C PHE A 66 2.38 -12.01 13.79
N GLU A 67 2.69 -12.95 14.67
CA GLU A 67 3.86 -12.88 15.57
C GLU A 67 5.18 -12.89 14.77
N ALA A 68 5.28 -13.68 13.71
CA ALA A 68 6.46 -13.71 12.84
C ALA A 68 6.66 -12.37 12.11
N GLU A 69 5.58 -11.77 11.58
CA GLU A 69 5.66 -10.45 10.93
C GLU A 69 5.95 -9.34 11.95
N LEU A 70 5.36 -9.42 13.16
CA LEU A 70 5.62 -8.48 14.24
C LEU A 70 7.09 -8.50 14.64
N GLN A 71 7.67 -9.67 14.83
CA GLN A 71 9.10 -9.83 15.15
C GLN A 71 10.00 -9.22 14.05
N ARG A 72 9.64 -9.39 12.77
CA ARG A 72 10.38 -8.78 11.66
C ARG A 72 10.27 -7.25 11.67
N CYS A 73 9.08 -6.72 11.91
CA CYS A 73 8.86 -5.27 12.01
C CYS A 73 9.66 -4.65 13.17
N GLU A 74 9.63 -5.27 14.35
CA GLU A 74 10.35 -4.80 15.54
C GLU A 74 11.86 -4.87 15.35
N ALA A 75 12.38 -5.95 14.74
CA ALA A 75 13.80 -6.09 14.44
C ALA A 75 14.33 -5.01 13.50
N ALA A 76 13.49 -4.47 12.64
CA ALA A 76 13.83 -3.39 11.72
C ALA A 76 14.04 -2.04 12.41
N GLN A 77 13.42 -1.82 13.58
CA GLN A 77 13.51 -0.58 14.36
C GLN A 77 13.11 0.70 13.58
N VAL A 78 12.24 0.58 12.59
CA VAL A 78 11.80 1.71 11.76
C VAL A 78 10.49 2.32 12.29
N PHE A 79 9.64 1.48 12.92
CA PHE A 79 8.32 1.89 13.39
C PHE A 79 8.17 1.60 14.90
N THR A 80 7.38 2.43 15.57
CA THR A 80 7.03 2.27 16.99
C THR A 80 5.68 1.59 17.21
N ASP A 81 4.86 1.49 16.16
CA ASP A 81 3.50 0.96 16.14
C ASP A 81 3.40 -0.34 15.30
N CYS A 82 4.41 -1.22 15.42
CA CYS A 82 4.54 -2.43 14.60
C CYS A 82 3.30 -3.32 14.66
N ALA A 83 2.71 -3.53 15.83
CA ALA A 83 1.58 -4.44 15.97
C ALA A 83 0.36 -4.01 15.13
N ALA A 84 -0.02 -2.73 15.19
CA ALA A 84 -1.14 -2.20 14.42
C ALA A 84 -0.86 -2.25 12.90
N ARG A 85 0.35 -1.86 12.50
CA ARG A 85 0.77 -1.88 11.08
C ARG A 85 0.79 -3.28 10.48
N VAL A 86 1.34 -4.24 11.21
CA VAL A 86 1.41 -5.64 10.77
C VAL A 86 0.01 -6.22 10.62
N LEU A 87 -0.86 -6.02 11.62
CA LEU A 87 -2.22 -6.53 11.55
C LEU A 87 -2.99 -5.91 10.39
N GLN A 88 -2.90 -4.59 10.20
CA GLN A 88 -3.49 -3.91 9.06
C GLN A 88 -2.95 -4.46 7.73
N SER A 89 -1.63 -4.62 7.60
CA SER A 89 -1.00 -5.15 6.38
C SER A 89 -1.47 -6.57 6.06
N LEU A 90 -1.58 -7.45 7.06
CA LEU A 90 -2.08 -8.82 6.86
C LEU A 90 -3.55 -8.83 6.42
N VAL A 91 -4.40 -7.98 7.01
CA VAL A 91 -5.79 -7.83 6.59
C VAL A 91 -5.88 -7.35 5.14
N GLU A 92 -5.14 -6.30 4.77
CA GLU A 92 -5.09 -5.79 3.40
C GLU A 92 -4.61 -6.85 2.41
N GLN A 93 -3.59 -7.64 2.77
CA GLN A 93 -3.07 -8.73 1.94
C GLN A 93 -4.15 -9.78 1.66
N VAL A 94 -4.89 -10.21 2.69
CA VAL A 94 -5.99 -11.18 2.53
C VAL A 94 -7.10 -10.62 1.64
N VAL A 95 -7.48 -9.35 1.81
CA VAL A 95 -8.51 -8.70 0.99
C VAL A 95 -8.10 -8.65 -0.48
N VAL A 96 -6.84 -8.28 -0.76
CA VAL A 96 -6.32 -8.23 -2.14
C VAL A 96 -6.23 -9.63 -2.75
N GLU A 97 -5.79 -10.64 -1.99
CA GLU A 97 -5.72 -12.03 -2.43
C GLU A 97 -7.10 -12.60 -2.76
N GLN A 98 -8.09 -12.39 -1.89
CA GLN A 98 -9.48 -12.77 -2.15
C GLN A 98 -10.04 -12.11 -3.41
N ALA A 99 -9.75 -10.82 -3.61
CA ALA A 99 -10.16 -10.11 -4.81
C ALA A 99 -9.50 -10.70 -6.08
N ALA A 100 -8.22 -11.06 -6.02
CA ALA A 100 -7.51 -11.69 -7.12
C ALA A 100 -8.10 -13.06 -7.47
N VAL A 101 -8.37 -13.89 -6.47
CA VAL A 101 -9.03 -15.20 -6.66
C VAL A 101 -10.42 -15.03 -7.27
N ASN A 102 -11.21 -14.08 -6.77
CA ASN A 102 -12.55 -13.78 -7.31
C ASN A 102 -12.52 -13.24 -8.73
N ALA A 103 -11.45 -12.55 -9.12
CA ALA A 103 -11.19 -12.10 -10.49
C ALA A 103 -10.68 -13.24 -11.42
N GLY A 104 -10.49 -14.46 -10.87
CA GLY A 104 -9.99 -15.61 -11.63
C GLY A 104 -8.50 -15.57 -11.93
N LEU A 105 -7.73 -14.69 -11.27
CA LEU A 105 -6.28 -14.59 -11.43
C LEU A 105 -5.60 -15.85 -10.89
N LYS A 106 -4.55 -16.27 -11.57
CA LYS A 106 -3.74 -17.45 -11.20
C LYS A 106 -2.27 -17.18 -11.47
N VAL A 107 -1.43 -17.69 -10.60
CA VAL A 107 0.02 -17.67 -10.81
C VAL A 107 0.41 -18.95 -11.53
N ALA A 108 1.02 -18.81 -12.71
CA ALA A 108 1.57 -19.95 -13.44
C ALA A 108 2.75 -20.54 -12.66
N GLU A 109 2.86 -21.85 -12.65
CA GLU A 109 3.90 -22.57 -11.92
C GLU A 109 5.30 -22.16 -12.38
N GLU A 110 5.49 -21.97 -13.68
CA GLU A 110 6.75 -21.53 -14.26
C GLU A 110 7.17 -20.15 -13.78
N THR A 111 6.19 -19.23 -13.59
CA THR A 111 6.45 -17.88 -13.05
C THR A 111 6.85 -17.94 -11.58
N LEU A 112 6.19 -18.78 -10.80
CA LEU A 112 6.51 -18.99 -9.39
C LEU A 112 7.93 -19.57 -9.22
N GLU A 113 8.27 -20.64 -9.95
CA GLU A 113 9.58 -21.25 -9.88
C GLU A 113 10.69 -20.30 -10.35
N ALA A 114 10.44 -19.52 -11.40
CA ALA A 114 11.39 -18.53 -11.86
C ALA A 114 11.66 -17.45 -10.80
N GLU A 115 10.65 -17.00 -10.07
CA GLU A 115 10.82 -16.01 -9.01
C GLU A 115 11.56 -16.56 -7.79
N VAL A 116 11.22 -17.78 -7.35
CA VAL A 116 11.95 -18.48 -6.28
C VAL A 116 13.41 -18.70 -6.66
N ALA A 117 13.67 -19.16 -7.90
CA ALA A 117 15.02 -19.37 -8.41
C ALA A 117 15.82 -18.07 -8.47
N ARG A 118 15.20 -16.95 -8.89
CA ARG A 118 15.83 -15.65 -8.93
C ARG A 118 16.29 -15.16 -7.55
N VAL A 119 15.46 -15.37 -6.49
CA VAL A 119 15.86 -15.03 -5.12
C VAL A 119 17.01 -15.92 -4.65
N ARG A 120 16.94 -17.23 -4.93
CA ARG A 120 18.00 -18.18 -4.58
C ARG A 120 19.32 -17.84 -5.30
N GLU A 121 19.28 -17.46 -6.57
CA GLU A 121 20.45 -17.05 -7.33
C GLU A 121 21.09 -15.76 -6.77
N THR A 122 20.25 -14.78 -6.42
CA THR A 122 20.71 -13.50 -5.86
C THR A 122 21.45 -13.67 -4.52
N LEU A 123 20.97 -14.59 -3.66
CA LEU A 123 21.53 -14.84 -2.33
C LEU A 123 22.61 -15.93 -2.32
N GLY A 124 22.69 -16.73 -3.37
CA GLY A 124 23.47 -17.97 -3.38
C GLY A 124 22.84 -19.06 -2.49
N VAL A 125 23.29 -20.30 -2.65
CA VAL A 125 22.67 -21.47 -1.96
C VAL A 125 22.74 -21.34 -0.43
N GLU A 126 23.92 -21.03 0.10
CA GLU A 126 24.13 -20.88 1.54
C GLU A 126 23.43 -19.64 2.10
N GLY A 127 23.51 -18.52 1.36
CA GLY A 127 22.84 -17.27 1.74
C GLY A 127 21.31 -17.41 1.74
N PHE A 128 20.74 -18.15 0.80
CA PHE A 128 19.30 -18.40 0.75
C PHE A 128 18.82 -19.20 1.96
N ALA A 129 19.52 -20.28 2.32
CA ALA A 129 19.18 -21.10 3.50
C ALA A 129 19.29 -20.28 4.80
N ALA A 130 20.35 -19.49 4.95
CA ALA A 130 20.53 -18.60 6.09
C ALA A 130 19.43 -17.52 6.16
N TRP A 131 19.06 -16.95 5.01
CA TRP A 131 18.01 -15.95 4.91
C TRP A 131 16.64 -16.53 5.27
N LEU A 132 16.29 -17.74 4.79
CA LEU A 132 15.05 -18.41 5.16
C LEU A 132 14.97 -18.63 6.68
N ALA A 133 16.04 -19.13 7.29
CA ALA A 133 16.10 -19.38 8.73
C ALA A 133 15.96 -18.08 9.53
N ALA A 134 16.67 -17.02 9.13
CA ALA A 134 16.61 -15.71 9.79
C ALA A 134 15.23 -15.05 9.69
N ASN A 135 14.47 -15.34 8.63
CA ASN A 135 13.13 -14.82 8.40
C ASN A 135 12.00 -15.83 8.76
N LEU A 136 12.33 -16.89 9.47
CA LEU A 136 11.36 -17.89 9.96
C LEU A 136 10.56 -18.58 8.83
N TYR A 137 11.18 -18.75 7.66
CA TYR A 137 10.59 -19.47 6.54
C TYR A 137 11.17 -20.89 6.41
N THR A 138 10.30 -21.83 6.02
CA THR A 138 10.72 -23.05 5.32
C THR A 138 10.71 -22.78 3.81
N GLU A 139 11.33 -23.61 2.98
CA GLU A 139 11.23 -23.46 1.51
C GLU A 139 9.77 -23.53 1.04
N ALA A 140 8.95 -24.38 1.65
CA ALA A 140 7.54 -24.51 1.29
C ALA A 140 6.73 -23.26 1.66
N SER A 141 6.90 -22.72 2.86
CA SER A 141 6.19 -21.51 3.28
C SER A 141 6.68 -20.26 2.53
N PHE A 142 7.97 -20.19 2.19
CA PHE A 142 8.51 -19.13 1.33
C PHE A 142 7.89 -19.17 -0.08
N ARG A 143 7.84 -20.36 -0.68
CA ARG A 143 7.23 -20.55 -1.99
C ARG A 143 5.75 -20.12 -2.01
N GLU A 144 5.00 -20.43 -0.95
CA GLU A 144 3.62 -20.01 -0.83
C GLU A 144 3.50 -18.49 -0.62
N ALA A 145 4.41 -17.87 0.14
CA ALA A 145 4.47 -16.41 0.28
C ALA A 145 4.75 -15.74 -1.09
N VAL A 146 5.68 -16.27 -1.88
CA VAL A 146 5.95 -15.77 -3.24
C VAL A 146 4.73 -15.92 -4.14
N ARG A 147 3.99 -17.04 -4.08
CA ARG A 147 2.76 -17.23 -4.86
C ARG A 147 1.71 -16.16 -4.50
N ARG A 148 1.49 -15.92 -3.21
CA ARG A 148 0.56 -14.89 -2.73
C ARG A 148 1.00 -13.49 -3.18
N ASP A 149 2.28 -13.17 -3.11
CA ASP A 149 2.83 -11.89 -3.58
C ASP A 149 2.64 -11.67 -5.08
N LEU A 150 2.90 -12.70 -5.89
CA LEU A 150 2.67 -12.64 -7.34
C LEU A 150 1.19 -12.44 -7.67
N LEU A 151 0.30 -13.14 -6.96
CA LEU A 151 -1.14 -13.00 -7.14
C LEU A 151 -1.61 -11.58 -6.80
N ARG A 152 -1.14 -11.02 -5.68
CA ARG A 152 -1.41 -9.63 -5.28
C ARG A 152 -0.88 -8.64 -6.30
N ALA A 153 0.35 -8.84 -6.78
CA ALA A 153 0.94 -7.97 -7.79
C ALA A 153 0.12 -7.95 -9.09
N GLN A 154 -0.42 -9.10 -9.52
CA GLN A 154 -1.33 -9.17 -10.68
C GLN A 154 -2.61 -8.36 -10.42
N MET A 155 -3.22 -8.48 -9.24
CA MET A 155 -4.43 -7.72 -8.89
C MET A 155 -4.17 -6.22 -8.88
N ILE A 156 -3.08 -5.80 -8.24
CA ILE A 156 -2.67 -4.39 -8.21
C ILE A 156 -2.45 -3.87 -9.63
N ALA A 157 -1.75 -4.62 -10.48
CA ALA A 157 -1.52 -4.25 -11.87
C ALA A 157 -2.84 -4.11 -12.65
N GLN A 158 -3.79 -5.03 -12.44
CA GLN A 158 -5.11 -4.98 -13.07
C GLN A 158 -5.89 -3.72 -12.66
N VAL A 159 -5.89 -3.38 -11.37
CA VAL A 159 -6.55 -2.15 -10.89
C VAL A 159 -5.88 -0.91 -11.48
N ARG A 160 -4.55 -0.84 -11.48
CA ARG A 160 -3.79 0.28 -12.02
C ARG A 160 -3.99 0.47 -13.54
N GLN A 161 -4.21 -0.62 -14.28
CA GLN A 161 -4.52 -0.59 -15.72
C GLN A 161 -5.89 0.02 -16.05
N THR A 162 -6.78 0.21 -15.06
CA THR A 162 -8.05 0.93 -15.29
C THR A 162 -7.84 2.42 -15.57
N VAL A 163 -6.67 2.96 -15.23
CA VAL A 163 -6.25 4.33 -15.56
C VAL A 163 -5.55 4.30 -16.92
N GLY A 164 -6.16 4.98 -17.89
CA GLY A 164 -5.58 5.16 -19.23
C GLY A 164 -4.35 6.05 -19.26
N ASP A 165 -3.84 6.30 -20.47
CA ASP A 165 -2.71 7.20 -20.71
C ASP A 165 -3.19 8.63 -21.02
N ASP A 166 -4.50 8.85 -21.10
CA ASP A 166 -5.17 10.14 -21.28
C ASP A 166 -6.37 10.26 -20.34
N ALA A 167 -6.79 11.50 -20.09
CA ALA A 167 -7.96 11.81 -19.28
C ALA A 167 -8.52 13.21 -19.67
N GLU A 168 -9.72 13.55 -19.17
CA GLU A 168 -10.18 14.93 -19.14
C GLU A 168 -9.24 15.74 -18.26
N GLN A 169 -8.70 16.83 -18.80
CA GLN A 169 -7.84 17.75 -18.07
C GLN A 169 -8.28 19.20 -18.25
N VAL A 170 -7.95 19.99 -17.27
CA VAL A 170 -8.07 21.45 -17.33
C VAL A 170 -6.70 22.08 -17.08
N ARG A 171 -6.50 23.26 -17.69
CA ARG A 171 -5.42 24.15 -17.34
C ARG A 171 -6.03 25.34 -16.61
N ALA A 172 -5.55 25.63 -15.42
CA ALA A 172 -6.12 26.68 -14.59
C ALA A 172 -5.04 27.51 -13.89
N ARG A 173 -5.45 28.69 -13.41
CA ARG A 173 -4.65 29.54 -12.55
C ARG A 173 -5.28 29.66 -11.18
N LEU A 174 -4.45 29.81 -10.16
CA LEU A 174 -4.83 29.90 -8.74
C LEU A 174 -4.25 31.16 -8.11
N ILE A 175 -5.08 31.88 -7.34
CA ILE A 175 -4.64 32.79 -6.31
C ILE A 175 -5.14 32.27 -4.98
N LEU A 176 -4.23 32.03 -4.02
CA LEU A 176 -4.54 31.61 -2.66
C LEU A 176 -4.12 32.71 -1.69
N VAL A 177 -4.99 33.12 -0.78
CA VAL A 177 -4.75 34.16 0.23
C VAL A 177 -5.28 33.74 1.60
N ALA A 178 -4.76 34.31 2.68
CA ALA A 178 -5.16 33.93 4.02
C ALA A 178 -6.54 34.47 4.41
N GLU A 179 -6.94 35.62 3.88
CA GLU A 179 -8.15 36.35 4.33
C GLU A 179 -9.17 36.47 3.22
N GLU A 180 -10.45 36.27 3.57
CA GLU A 180 -11.57 36.37 2.64
C GLU A 180 -11.73 37.78 2.07
N ALA A 181 -11.49 38.81 2.88
CA ALA A 181 -11.58 40.20 2.44
C ALA A 181 -10.58 40.47 1.30
N THR A 182 -9.34 40.00 1.45
CA THR A 182 -8.31 40.12 0.40
C THR A 182 -8.71 39.34 -0.85
N ALA A 183 -9.27 38.15 -0.73
CA ALA A 183 -9.75 37.38 -1.87
C ALA A 183 -10.86 38.11 -2.63
N ARG A 184 -11.83 38.73 -1.91
CA ARG A 184 -12.90 39.50 -2.52
C ARG A 184 -12.40 40.77 -3.25
N GLU A 185 -11.41 41.44 -2.68
CA GLU A 185 -10.79 42.60 -3.32
C GLU A 185 -10.06 42.20 -4.61
N LEU A 186 -9.31 41.11 -4.58
CA LEU A 186 -8.63 40.58 -5.77
C LEU A 186 -9.62 40.12 -6.84
N LEU A 187 -10.69 39.43 -6.44
CA LEU A 187 -11.76 39.04 -7.36
C LEU A 187 -12.41 40.24 -8.04
N ALA A 188 -12.70 41.33 -7.30
CA ALA A 188 -13.25 42.55 -7.87
C ALA A 188 -12.27 43.18 -8.88
N GLN A 189 -10.97 43.19 -8.60
CA GLN A 189 -9.95 43.67 -9.54
C GLN A 189 -9.89 42.81 -10.82
N LEU A 190 -9.95 41.49 -10.68
CA LEU A 190 -9.98 40.54 -11.81
C LEU A 190 -11.23 40.74 -12.67
N GLN A 191 -12.40 40.95 -12.05
CA GLN A 191 -13.65 41.25 -12.74
C GLN A 191 -13.62 42.60 -13.44
N ALA A 192 -12.83 43.57 -12.93
CA ALA A 192 -12.56 44.83 -13.57
C ALA A 192 -11.48 44.76 -14.68
N GLY A 193 -10.92 43.58 -14.96
CA GLY A 193 -9.98 43.36 -16.06
C GLY A 193 -8.50 43.39 -15.65
N ALA A 194 -8.19 43.38 -14.36
CA ALA A 194 -6.80 43.25 -13.92
C ALA A 194 -6.18 41.92 -14.39
N ASP A 195 -4.87 41.95 -14.62
CA ASP A 195 -4.14 40.75 -15.06
C ASP A 195 -3.98 39.73 -13.92
N PHE A 196 -4.49 38.51 -14.15
CA PHE A 196 -4.48 37.46 -13.16
C PHE A 196 -3.06 37.06 -12.75
N ALA A 197 -2.13 36.96 -13.72
CA ALA A 197 -0.77 36.54 -13.45
C ALA A 197 -0.03 37.55 -12.57
N THR A 198 -0.27 38.85 -12.81
CA THR A 198 0.28 39.93 -12.00
C THR A 198 -0.22 39.86 -10.56
N LEU A 199 -1.53 39.69 -10.35
CA LEU A 199 -2.12 39.61 -9.01
C LEU A 199 -1.68 38.34 -8.28
N ALA A 200 -1.59 37.21 -8.98
CA ALA A 200 -1.10 35.97 -8.43
C ALA A 200 0.36 36.10 -7.96
N ALA A 201 1.23 36.67 -8.81
CA ALA A 201 2.65 36.88 -8.48
C ALA A 201 2.84 37.79 -7.26
N GLN A 202 1.96 38.77 -7.06
CA GLN A 202 2.04 39.75 -5.96
C GLN A 202 1.44 39.22 -4.65
N SER A 203 0.32 38.50 -4.72
CA SER A 203 -0.53 38.25 -3.56
C SER A 203 -0.73 36.77 -3.20
N SER A 204 -0.44 35.83 -4.13
CA SER A 204 -0.72 34.43 -3.86
C SER A 204 0.22 33.82 -2.82
N LEU A 205 -0.33 33.07 -1.89
CA LEU A 205 0.40 32.24 -0.93
C LEU A 205 0.82 30.89 -1.50
N ASP A 206 0.26 30.49 -2.65
CA ASP A 206 0.72 29.27 -3.33
C ASP A 206 2.09 29.48 -3.97
N LEU A 207 3.12 29.08 -3.24
CA LEU A 207 4.51 29.24 -3.65
C LEU A 207 4.86 28.44 -4.91
N SER A 208 4.10 27.39 -5.19
CA SER A 208 4.38 26.47 -6.31
C SER A 208 4.05 27.13 -7.65
N SER A 209 2.95 27.87 -7.73
CA SER A 209 2.48 28.51 -8.97
C SER A 209 2.67 30.03 -9.00
N ARG A 210 2.88 30.69 -7.85
CA ARG A 210 2.97 32.15 -7.74
C ARG A 210 3.94 32.77 -8.74
N ALA A 211 5.17 32.20 -8.87
CA ALA A 211 6.18 32.72 -9.77
C ALA A 211 5.79 32.59 -11.26
N ALA A 212 4.92 31.61 -11.58
CA ALA A 212 4.35 31.42 -12.91
C ALA A 212 3.00 32.18 -13.09
N GLY A 213 2.71 33.15 -12.22
CA GLY A 213 1.44 33.90 -12.27
C GLY A 213 0.22 33.04 -11.93
N GLY A 214 0.38 32.10 -11.01
CA GLY A 214 -0.65 31.19 -10.56
C GLY A 214 -0.93 30.00 -11.49
N ASP A 215 -0.18 29.82 -12.59
CA ASP A 215 -0.42 28.75 -13.56
C ASP A 215 -0.12 27.38 -12.94
N LEU A 216 -1.15 26.53 -12.85
CA LEU A 216 -1.08 25.15 -12.34
C LEU A 216 -0.70 24.15 -13.44
N GLY A 217 -0.65 24.60 -14.70
CA GLY A 217 -0.50 23.72 -15.84
C GLY A 217 -1.76 22.87 -16.11
N TRP A 218 -1.62 21.83 -16.92
CA TRP A 218 -2.65 20.84 -17.17
C TRP A 218 -2.72 19.84 -16.05
N PHE A 219 -3.91 19.53 -15.55
CA PHE A 219 -4.11 18.52 -14.53
C PHE A 219 -5.44 17.77 -14.69
N PRO A 220 -5.46 16.45 -14.40
CA PRO A 220 -6.65 15.64 -14.37
C PRO A 220 -7.39 15.75 -13.03
N ARG A 221 -8.60 15.19 -12.96
CA ARG A 221 -9.34 15.04 -11.69
C ARG A 221 -8.59 14.11 -10.74
N GLY A 222 -8.58 14.46 -9.45
CA GLY A 222 -7.89 13.74 -8.39
C GLY A 222 -6.40 14.05 -8.26
N TRP A 223 -5.94 15.12 -8.93
CA TRP A 223 -4.55 15.57 -8.92
C TRP A 223 -4.24 16.62 -7.85
N LEU A 224 -5.15 17.59 -7.67
CA LEU A 224 -4.91 18.68 -6.73
C LEU A 224 -5.18 18.25 -5.27
N THR A 225 -4.37 18.77 -4.36
CA THR A 225 -4.54 18.56 -2.91
C THR A 225 -5.67 19.38 -2.30
N LEU A 226 -6.18 20.39 -3.03
CA LEU A 226 -7.31 21.23 -2.65
C LEU A 226 -8.53 20.85 -3.50
N PRO A 227 -9.44 20.00 -2.98
CA PRO A 227 -10.58 19.50 -3.73
C PRO A 227 -11.52 20.63 -4.23
N GLU A 228 -11.67 21.70 -3.43
CA GLU A 228 -12.53 22.84 -3.78
C GLU A 228 -12.01 23.59 -5.01
N VAL A 229 -10.67 23.74 -5.10
CA VAL A 229 -10.00 24.36 -6.24
C VAL A 229 -10.16 23.49 -7.49
N GLU A 230 -9.94 22.19 -7.36
CA GLU A 230 -10.11 21.25 -8.47
C GLU A 230 -11.57 21.21 -8.95
N GLN A 231 -12.52 21.08 -8.04
CA GLN A 231 -13.94 21.05 -8.38
C GLN A 231 -14.38 22.32 -9.11
N ALA A 232 -13.93 23.50 -8.65
CA ALA A 232 -14.21 24.76 -9.31
C ALA A 232 -13.59 24.82 -10.70
N ALA A 233 -12.30 24.45 -10.85
CA ALA A 233 -11.61 24.45 -12.14
C ALA A 233 -12.34 23.61 -13.20
N PHE A 234 -12.86 22.44 -12.81
CA PHE A 234 -13.61 21.56 -13.71
C PHE A 234 -15.09 21.97 -13.92
N ALA A 235 -15.64 22.85 -13.10
CA ALA A 235 -17.00 23.36 -13.26
C ALA A 235 -17.07 24.60 -14.16
N LEU A 236 -15.96 25.33 -14.31
CA LEU A 236 -15.86 26.55 -15.06
C LEU A 236 -15.65 26.33 -16.56
N GLU A 237 -16.18 27.21 -17.38
CA GLU A 237 -15.82 27.30 -18.78
C GLU A 237 -14.46 28.01 -18.96
N ALA A 238 -13.79 27.78 -20.10
CA ALA A 238 -12.53 28.46 -20.41
C ALA A 238 -12.66 29.97 -20.35
N GLY A 239 -11.76 30.64 -19.62
CA GLY A 239 -11.74 32.05 -19.37
C GLY A 239 -12.58 32.52 -18.16
N GLN A 240 -13.38 31.67 -17.55
CA GLN A 240 -14.22 32.03 -16.42
C GLN A 240 -13.43 32.01 -15.08
N LEU A 241 -13.85 32.93 -14.19
CA LEU A 241 -13.39 33.06 -12.81
C LEU A 241 -14.38 32.36 -11.88
N SER A 242 -13.85 31.74 -10.82
CA SER A 242 -14.67 31.27 -9.70
C SER A 242 -15.15 32.44 -8.82
N GLU A 243 -16.12 32.16 -7.98
CA GLU A 243 -16.32 32.92 -6.74
C GLU A 243 -15.13 32.69 -5.80
N VAL A 244 -15.10 33.39 -4.66
CA VAL A 244 -14.14 33.12 -3.59
C VAL A 244 -14.45 31.74 -2.99
N LEU A 245 -13.48 30.81 -3.05
CA LEU A 245 -13.57 29.48 -2.51
C LEU A 245 -12.93 29.41 -1.12
N THR A 246 -13.61 28.82 -0.17
CA THR A 246 -13.02 28.50 1.15
C THR A 246 -12.28 27.16 1.06
N THR A 247 -11.02 27.12 1.47
CA THR A 247 -10.18 25.93 1.49
C THR A 247 -9.53 25.76 2.87
N GLU A 248 -8.91 24.62 3.13
CA GLU A 248 -8.14 24.39 4.35
C GLU A 248 -6.93 25.32 4.50
N LEU A 249 -6.39 25.83 3.39
CA LEU A 249 -5.21 26.70 3.37
C LEU A 249 -5.55 28.19 3.31
N GLY A 250 -6.83 28.56 3.30
CA GLY A 250 -7.31 29.92 3.18
C GLY A 250 -8.36 30.07 2.08
N PHE A 251 -8.33 31.22 1.37
CA PHE A 251 -9.32 31.56 0.36
C PHE A 251 -8.69 31.58 -1.03
N ALA A 252 -9.36 30.93 -1.96
CA ALA A 252 -8.86 30.75 -3.31
C ALA A 252 -9.74 31.39 -4.37
N ILE A 253 -9.11 31.86 -5.45
CA ILE A 253 -9.77 32.30 -6.70
C ILE A 253 -9.12 31.45 -7.80
N VAL A 254 -9.96 30.86 -8.66
CA VAL A 254 -9.53 30.00 -9.77
C VAL A 254 -10.00 30.65 -11.08
N ARG A 255 -9.15 30.56 -12.11
CA ARG A 255 -9.55 30.82 -13.50
C ARG A 255 -9.19 29.64 -14.35
N THR A 256 -10.17 29.02 -15.01
CA THR A 256 -9.91 27.97 -15.98
C THR A 256 -9.48 28.61 -17.30
N GLU A 257 -8.31 28.25 -17.79
CA GLU A 257 -7.75 28.77 -19.03
C GLU A 257 -8.20 27.93 -20.23
N GLU A 258 -8.06 26.60 -20.10
CA GLU A 258 -8.31 25.64 -21.17
C GLU A 258 -8.90 24.35 -20.57
N ARG A 259 -9.63 23.59 -21.41
CA ARG A 259 -10.19 22.29 -21.05
C ARG A 259 -10.18 21.37 -22.25
N GLU A 260 -9.71 20.15 -22.06
CA GLU A 260 -9.70 19.10 -23.05
C GLU A 260 -10.31 17.82 -22.48
N ALA A 261 -11.25 17.22 -23.21
CA ALA A 261 -11.89 15.97 -22.80
C ALA A 261 -10.94 14.77 -22.87
N VAL A 262 -9.93 14.85 -23.75
CA VAL A 262 -8.90 13.83 -23.95
C VAL A 262 -7.55 14.55 -24.08
N HIS A 263 -6.76 14.54 -23.03
CA HIS A 263 -5.43 15.13 -23.00
C HIS A 263 -4.45 14.09 -22.41
N ALA A 264 -3.28 13.93 -23.02
CA ALA A 264 -2.29 12.96 -22.57
C ALA A 264 -1.83 13.30 -21.14
N LEU A 265 -1.83 12.29 -20.27
CA LEU A 265 -1.33 12.44 -18.90
C LEU A 265 0.20 12.58 -18.90
N SER A 266 0.72 13.47 -18.07
CA SER A 266 2.15 13.40 -17.75
C SER A 266 2.48 12.08 -17.04
N PRO A 267 3.71 11.58 -17.14
CA PRO A 267 4.10 10.36 -16.41
C PRO A 267 3.80 10.43 -14.90
N GLU A 268 4.00 11.60 -14.30
CA GLU A 268 3.75 11.85 -12.88
C GLU A 268 2.25 11.79 -12.56
N ALA A 269 1.42 12.42 -13.39
CA ALA A 269 -0.03 12.42 -13.24
C ALA A 269 -0.61 11.01 -13.44
N ALA A 270 -0.13 10.28 -14.45
CA ALA A 270 -0.55 8.91 -14.70
C ALA A 270 -0.20 8.00 -13.51
N GLU A 271 1.00 8.13 -12.95
CA GLU A 271 1.42 7.33 -11.79
C GLU A 271 0.60 7.68 -10.54
N ALA A 272 0.37 8.96 -10.27
CA ALA A 272 -0.44 9.39 -9.14
C ALA A 272 -1.89 8.91 -9.25
N LEU A 273 -2.50 8.99 -10.43
CA LEU A 273 -3.85 8.47 -10.68
C LEU A 273 -3.91 6.96 -10.52
N ARG A 274 -2.90 6.21 -11.01
CA ARG A 274 -2.81 4.75 -10.82
C ARG A 274 -2.68 4.39 -9.35
N GLN A 275 -1.89 5.14 -8.59
CA GLN A 275 -1.76 4.94 -7.15
C GLN A 275 -3.08 5.26 -6.43
N LYS A 276 -3.73 6.37 -6.79
CA LYS A 276 -5.04 6.74 -6.25
C LYS A 276 -6.10 5.69 -6.55
N ALA A 277 -6.18 5.21 -7.79
CA ALA A 277 -7.12 4.16 -8.18
C ALA A 277 -6.94 2.89 -7.34
N TYR A 278 -5.70 2.49 -7.07
CA TYR A 278 -5.43 1.36 -6.19
C TYR A 278 -5.85 1.65 -4.74
N THR A 279 -5.51 2.82 -4.20
CA THR A 279 -5.88 3.21 -2.84
C THR A 279 -7.39 3.24 -2.66
N ASP A 280 -8.12 3.90 -3.56
CA ASP A 280 -9.58 4.00 -3.51
C ASP A 280 -10.24 2.61 -3.64
N TRP A 281 -9.73 1.77 -4.55
CA TRP A 281 -10.18 0.40 -4.71
C TRP A 281 -9.97 -0.42 -3.43
N LEU A 282 -8.78 -0.35 -2.82
CA LEU A 282 -8.47 -1.08 -1.59
C LEU A 282 -9.36 -0.63 -0.43
N GLN A 283 -9.55 0.67 -0.25
CA GLN A 283 -10.45 1.22 0.77
C GLN A 283 -11.90 0.75 0.58
N ALA A 284 -12.38 0.73 -0.67
CA ALA A 284 -13.71 0.21 -0.99
C ALA A 284 -13.85 -1.29 -0.68
N LYS A 285 -12.79 -2.08 -0.90
CA LYS A 285 -12.76 -3.51 -0.57
C LYS A 285 -12.73 -3.75 0.95
N LEU A 286 -11.91 -2.99 1.68
CA LEU A 286 -11.83 -3.05 3.14
C LEU A 286 -13.16 -2.66 3.80
N ALA A 287 -13.83 -1.63 3.29
CA ALA A 287 -15.14 -1.21 3.79
C ALA A 287 -16.26 -2.26 3.59
N GLN A 288 -16.08 -3.19 2.64
CA GLN A 288 -17.01 -4.28 2.37
C GLN A 288 -16.64 -5.58 3.10
N ALA A 289 -15.43 -5.66 3.64
CA ALA A 289 -14.93 -6.88 4.27
C ALA A 289 -15.48 -7.04 5.70
N GLU A 290 -15.85 -8.26 6.05
CA GLU A 290 -16.13 -8.66 7.42
C GLU A 290 -14.80 -9.00 8.12
N ILE A 291 -14.41 -8.17 9.09
CA ILE A 291 -13.13 -8.30 9.78
C ILE A 291 -13.37 -8.54 11.27
N GLU A 292 -12.92 -9.69 11.76
CA GLU A 292 -12.92 -10.04 13.19
C GLU A 292 -11.48 -10.02 13.71
N MET A 293 -11.22 -9.25 14.76
CA MET A 293 -9.90 -9.14 15.40
C MET A 293 -9.86 -9.95 16.70
N PHE A 294 -8.83 -10.76 16.90
CA PHE A 294 -8.64 -11.59 18.10
C PHE A 294 -7.40 -11.17 18.91
N VAL A 295 -6.52 -10.37 18.34
CA VAL A 295 -5.44 -9.67 19.03
C VAL A 295 -5.77 -8.19 19.17
N ASN A 296 -5.26 -7.57 20.23
CA ASN A 296 -5.38 -6.12 20.43
C ASN A 296 -4.00 -5.50 20.12
N PRO A 297 -3.84 -4.79 18.98
CA PRO A 297 -2.57 -4.26 18.53
C PRO A 297 -2.07 -3.06 19.35
#